data_5a8d02061153d751da50c0b21e454d7e
#
_entry.id   5a8d02061153d751da50c0b21e454d7e
#
_cell.length_a   1.000
_cell.length_b   1.000
_cell.length_c   1.000
_cell.angle_alpha   90.00
_cell.angle_beta   90.00
_cell.angle_gamma   90.00
#
_symmetry.space_group_name_H-M   'P 1'
#
loop_
_entity.id
_entity.type
_entity.pdbx_description
1 polymer ?
#
loop_
_entity_poly.entity_id
_entity_poly.type
_entity_poly.pdbx_seq_one_letter_code
_entity_poly.pdbx_strand_id
1 'polypeptide(L)'
;SEAAGSPAYEFVAKRNDVDPKRVAIMAYSAGGYYAPRAAAFEPRYAACIAWGPHYDYHAVWEQRWAAMKKDTHSVATSHFQLPWVLGTKDMDSAMEKVKQFTLAGVADRIRCPFLILWGTQDKLTPREVAHRLYDNVGSKDKTLKIFDEDEGGAEHCQVDNRQVGTDYICDWLAQRLL
;
A
#
# COMPACT_ATOMS: atom_id res chain seq x y z
N SER A 1 -4.59 -0.90 11.43
CA SER A 1 -5.24 -1.07 10.10
C SER A 1 -6.29 -2.16 10.15
N GLU A 2 -6.02 -3.33 10.70
CA GLU A 2 -6.99 -4.41 10.84
C GLU A 2 -8.23 -3.98 11.64
N ALA A 3 -8.06 -3.19 12.68
CA ALA A 3 -9.17 -2.68 13.49
C ALA A 3 -10.12 -1.74 12.71
N ALA A 4 -9.63 -1.10 11.64
CA ALA A 4 -10.44 -0.19 10.82
C ALA A 4 -11.05 -0.87 9.59
N GLY A 5 -10.50 -2.00 9.14
CA GLY A 5 -10.93 -2.67 7.91
C GLY A 5 -12.37 -3.14 7.94
N SER A 6 -12.77 -3.88 8.98
CA SER A 6 -14.13 -4.40 9.12
C SER A 6 -15.18 -3.30 9.35
N PRO A 7 -14.99 -2.31 10.25
CA PRO A 7 -15.92 -1.20 10.37
C PRO A 7 -16.12 -0.38 9.08
N ALA A 8 -15.04 -0.16 8.32
CA ALA A 8 -15.13 0.54 7.03
C ALA A 8 -15.97 -0.26 6.03
N TYR A 9 -15.71 -1.56 5.91
CA TYR A 9 -16.51 -2.45 5.08
C TYR A 9 -17.99 -2.42 5.48
N GLU A 10 -18.30 -2.57 6.77
CA GLU A 10 -19.67 -2.59 7.28
C GLU A 10 -20.41 -1.27 7.05
N PHE A 11 -19.71 -0.15 7.15
CA PHE A 11 -20.29 1.16 6.85
C PHE A 11 -20.70 1.26 5.37
N VAL A 12 -19.82 0.85 4.47
CA VAL A 12 -20.08 0.90 3.02
C VAL A 12 -21.14 -0.12 2.61
N ALA A 13 -21.08 -1.33 3.14
CA ALA A 13 -22.00 -2.43 2.79
C ALA A 13 -23.44 -2.21 3.25
N LYS A 14 -23.69 -1.29 4.18
CA LYS A 14 -25.05 -0.89 4.62
C LYS A 14 -25.72 0.11 3.67
N ARG A 15 -25.01 0.67 2.71
CA ARG A 15 -25.58 1.63 1.76
C ARG A 15 -26.47 0.92 0.76
N ASN A 16 -27.61 1.53 0.44
CA ASN A 16 -28.58 0.96 -0.51
C ASN A 16 -28.12 1.04 -1.98
N ASP A 17 -27.11 1.88 -2.25
CA ASP A 17 -26.54 2.11 -3.59
C ASP A 17 -25.23 1.31 -3.82
N VAL A 18 -24.87 0.41 -2.89
CA VAL A 18 -23.65 -0.40 -2.96
C VAL A 18 -23.99 -1.89 -2.93
N ASP A 19 -23.42 -2.64 -3.86
CA ASP A 19 -23.41 -4.10 -3.78
C ASP A 19 -22.31 -4.55 -2.81
N PRO A 20 -22.63 -5.12 -1.64
CA PRO A 20 -21.64 -5.52 -0.66
C PRO A 20 -20.68 -6.61 -1.18
N LYS A 21 -21.06 -7.37 -2.19
CA LYS A 21 -20.19 -8.38 -2.80
C LYS A 21 -19.14 -7.80 -3.76
N ARG A 22 -19.23 -6.52 -4.07
CA ARG A 22 -18.33 -5.80 -4.99
C ARG A 22 -17.56 -4.65 -4.35
N VAL A 23 -17.36 -4.70 -3.04
CA VAL A 23 -16.59 -3.70 -2.30
C VAL A 23 -15.11 -4.06 -2.35
N ALA A 24 -14.31 -3.25 -3.01
CA ALA A 24 -12.85 -3.35 -3.02
C ALA A 24 -12.21 -2.41 -1.98
N ILE A 25 -10.99 -2.74 -1.55
CA ILE A 25 -10.15 -1.86 -0.75
C ILE A 25 -8.92 -1.44 -1.54
N MET A 26 -8.65 -0.14 -1.57
CA MET A 26 -7.48 0.44 -2.23
C MET A 26 -6.88 1.54 -1.36
N ALA A 27 -5.55 1.60 -1.34
CA ALA A 27 -4.86 2.76 -0.81
C ALA A 27 -3.46 2.90 -1.43
N TYR A 28 -2.95 4.14 -1.47
CA TYR A 28 -1.66 4.46 -2.09
C TYR A 28 -0.60 4.87 -1.06
N SER A 29 0.67 4.73 -1.44
CA SER A 29 1.86 5.07 -0.63
C SER A 29 1.85 4.29 0.71
N ALA A 30 1.87 4.93 1.86
CA ALA A 30 1.73 4.28 3.16
C ALA A 30 0.50 3.35 3.24
N GLY A 31 -0.55 3.67 2.49
CA GLY A 31 -1.73 2.83 2.32
C GLY A 31 -1.47 1.52 1.60
N GLY A 32 -0.40 1.43 0.81
CA GLY A 32 0.08 0.19 0.21
C GLY A 32 0.53 -0.88 1.22
N TYR A 33 0.67 -0.49 2.50
CA TYR A 33 0.74 -1.39 3.64
C TYR A 33 -0.63 -1.62 4.30
N TYR A 34 -1.41 -0.54 4.48
CA TYR A 34 -2.65 -0.60 5.27
C TYR A 34 -3.77 -1.36 4.56
N ALA A 35 -3.95 -1.19 3.24
CA ALA A 35 -4.98 -1.90 2.49
C ALA A 35 -4.74 -3.41 2.46
N PRO A 36 -3.53 -3.93 2.11
CA PRO A 36 -3.22 -5.34 2.21
C PRO A 36 -3.44 -5.92 3.62
N ARG A 37 -3.00 -5.19 4.65
CA ARG A 37 -3.20 -5.64 6.02
C ARG A 37 -4.68 -5.70 6.40
N ALA A 38 -5.49 -4.72 6.00
CA ALA A 38 -6.93 -4.76 6.23
C ALA A 38 -7.58 -5.95 5.50
N ALA A 39 -7.25 -6.18 4.23
CA ALA A 39 -7.78 -7.29 3.45
C ALA A 39 -7.39 -8.67 4.02
N ALA A 40 -6.22 -8.78 4.67
CA ALA A 40 -5.79 -10.02 5.32
C ALA A 40 -6.66 -10.43 6.54
N PHE A 41 -7.32 -9.46 7.17
CA PHE A 41 -8.18 -9.67 8.35
C PHE A 41 -9.67 -9.47 8.07
N GLU A 42 -10.02 -8.93 6.90
CA GLU A 42 -11.40 -8.73 6.45
C GLU A 42 -11.63 -9.41 5.10
N PRO A 43 -12.02 -10.70 5.08
CA PRO A 43 -12.12 -11.49 3.87
C PRO A 43 -13.31 -11.13 2.96
N ARG A 44 -14.20 -10.24 3.39
CA ARG A 44 -15.36 -9.80 2.60
C ARG A 44 -15.00 -8.79 1.50
N TYR A 45 -13.81 -8.19 1.53
CA TYR A 45 -13.37 -7.36 0.42
C TYR A 45 -13.24 -8.20 -0.86
N ALA A 46 -13.91 -7.76 -1.91
CA ALA A 46 -13.96 -8.44 -3.21
C ALA A 46 -12.66 -8.28 -4.01
N ALA A 47 -11.86 -7.28 -3.72
CA ALA A 47 -10.52 -7.07 -4.29
C ALA A 47 -9.69 -6.16 -3.37
N CYS A 48 -8.35 -6.25 -3.50
CA CYS A 48 -7.43 -5.37 -2.78
C CYS A 48 -6.37 -4.82 -3.74
N ILE A 49 -6.13 -3.50 -3.67
CA ILE A 49 -5.14 -2.81 -4.49
C ILE A 49 -4.11 -2.12 -3.59
N ALA A 50 -2.84 -2.47 -3.76
CA ALA A 50 -1.69 -1.82 -3.15
C ALA A 50 -1.04 -0.89 -4.17
N TRP A 51 -1.35 0.40 -4.12
CA TRP A 51 -0.81 1.40 -5.02
C TRP A 51 0.44 2.06 -4.40
N GLY A 52 1.62 1.68 -4.84
CA GLY A 52 2.88 1.98 -4.16
C GLY A 52 3.06 1.05 -2.94
N PRO A 53 3.44 -0.23 -3.15
CA PRO A 53 3.38 -1.27 -2.13
C PRO A 53 4.41 -1.07 -1.02
N HIS A 54 4.05 -1.46 0.20
CA HIS A 54 4.95 -1.53 1.34
C HIS A 54 4.78 -2.88 2.03
N TYR A 55 5.82 -3.71 2.01
CA TYR A 55 5.82 -5.01 2.68
C TYR A 55 6.36 -4.94 4.11
N ASP A 56 7.47 -4.21 4.27
CA ASP A 56 8.12 -3.94 5.54
C ASP A 56 8.32 -2.43 5.68
N TYR A 57 7.52 -1.82 6.54
CA TYR A 57 7.50 -0.37 6.68
C TYR A 57 8.74 0.15 7.43
N HIS A 58 9.33 -0.69 8.29
CA HIS A 58 10.59 -0.35 8.97
C HIS A 58 11.72 -0.18 7.95
N ALA A 59 11.89 -1.11 7.01
CA ALA A 59 12.93 -1.02 5.99
C ALA A 59 12.81 0.25 5.13
N VAL A 60 11.59 0.67 4.80
CA VAL A 60 11.35 1.94 4.09
C VAL A 60 11.81 3.14 4.94
N TRP A 61 11.50 3.14 6.24
CA TRP A 61 11.90 4.22 7.13
C TRP A 61 13.39 4.22 7.46
N GLU A 62 14.06 3.07 7.48
CA GLU A 62 15.52 3.02 7.61
C GLU A 62 16.23 3.80 6.51
N GLN A 63 15.82 3.57 5.24
CA GLN A 63 16.37 4.29 4.09
C GLN A 63 16.07 5.79 4.17
N ARG A 64 14.82 6.15 4.48
CA ARG A 64 14.41 7.56 4.65
C ARG A 64 15.18 8.23 5.78
N TRP A 65 15.29 7.60 6.92
CA TRP A 65 16.01 8.15 8.08
C TRP A 65 17.50 8.33 7.80
N ALA A 66 18.11 7.37 7.10
CA ALA A 66 19.51 7.51 6.66
C ALA A 66 19.70 8.69 5.68
N ALA A 67 18.77 8.90 4.75
CA ALA A 67 18.79 10.04 3.84
C ALA A 67 18.60 11.38 4.58
N MET A 68 17.64 11.45 5.51
CA MET A 68 17.35 12.65 6.31
C MET A 68 18.53 13.07 7.18
N LYS A 69 19.31 12.13 7.71
CA LYS A 69 20.54 12.43 8.47
C LYS A 69 21.63 13.07 7.61
N LYS A 70 21.62 12.81 6.29
CA LYS A 70 22.57 13.40 5.33
C LYS A 70 22.12 14.76 4.81
N ASP A 71 20.82 14.96 4.63
CA ASP A 71 20.21 16.19 4.13
C ASP A 71 19.24 16.76 5.16
N THR A 72 19.78 17.63 6.02
CA THR A 72 19.01 18.31 7.09
C THR A 72 18.11 19.44 6.59
N HIS A 73 18.21 19.82 5.32
CA HIS A 73 17.46 20.92 4.71
C HIS A 73 16.25 20.44 3.90
N SER A 74 16.11 19.15 3.69
CA SER A 74 14.96 18.60 2.98
C SER A 74 13.67 18.73 3.80
N VAL A 75 12.72 19.49 3.27
CA VAL A 75 11.36 19.61 3.84
C VAL A 75 10.44 18.45 3.43
N ALA A 76 10.89 17.59 2.53
CA ALA A 76 10.07 16.51 1.98
C ALA A 76 9.70 15.42 2.99
N THR A 77 10.50 15.32 4.08
CA THR A 77 10.19 14.37 5.16
C THR A 77 10.57 15.02 6.49
N SER A 78 9.55 15.40 7.26
CA SER A 78 9.78 16.07 8.55
C SER A 78 10.22 15.06 9.62
N HIS A 79 11.26 15.40 10.38
CA HIS A 79 11.79 14.58 11.50
C HIS A 79 10.72 14.23 12.56
N PHE A 80 9.67 15.05 12.67
CA PHE A 80 8.59 14.83 13.62
C PHE A 80 7.48 13.91 13.10
N GLN A 81 7.40 13.67 11.78
CA GLN A 81 6.25 13.00 11.17
C GLN A 81 6.03 11.59 11.71
N LEU A 82 7.07 10.74 11.71
CA LEU A 82 6.93 9.38 12.19
C LEU A 82 6.68 9.31 13.70
N PRO A 83 7.43 10.03 14.56
CA PRO A 83 7.15 10.10 15.99
C PRO A 83 5.72 10.56 16.28
N TRP A 84 5.25 11.61 15.60
CA TRP A 84 3.90 12.13 15.79
C TRP A 84 2.81 11.12 15.43
N VAL A 85 2.92 10.48 14.24
CA VAL A 85 1.95 9.47 13.78
C VAL A 85 1.92 8.26 14.70
N LEU A 86 3.08 7.85 15.20
CA LEU A 86 3.19 6.68 16.08
C LEU A 86 2.98 6.99 17.56
N GLY A 87 2.85 8.28 17.94
CA GLY A 87 2.72 8.69 19.34
C GLY A 87 3.96 8.36 20.16
N THR A 88 5.17 8.57 19.59
CA THR A 88 6.45 8.35 20.24
C THR A 88 7.16 9.69 20.50
N LYS A 89 8.11 9.71 21.44
CA LYS A 89 8.78 10.94 21.84
C LYS A 89 9.86 11.41 20.85
N ASP A 90 10.45 10.48 20.12
CA ASP A 90 11.59 10.70 19.21
C ASP A 90 11.64 9.69 18.08
N MET A 91 12.56 9.90 17.12
CA MET A 91 12.74 9.02 15.96
C MET A 91 13.23 7.62 16.38
N ASP A 92 14.09 7.50 17.36
CA ASP A 92 14.62 6.19 17.77
C ASP A 92 13.49 5.30 18.32
N SER A 93 12.65 5.87 19.18
CA SER A 93 11.44 5.19 19.69
C SER A 93 10.43 4.88 18.57
N ALA A 94 10.31 5.75 17.58
CA ALA A 94 9.45 5.54 16.43
C ALA A 94 9.99 4.41 15.53
N MET A 95 11.29 4.39 15.28
CA MET A 95 11.95 3.34 14.48
C MET A 95 11.82 1.96 15.15
N GLU A 96 11.90 1.89 16.49
CA GLU A 96 11.66 0.65 17.21
C GLU A 96 10.19 0.19 17.06
N LYS A 97 9.24 1.12 17.22
CA LYS A 97 7.81 0.83 17.11
C LYS A 97 7.40 0.41 15.70
N VAL A 98 7.99 1.00 14.67
CA VAL A 98 7.64 0.71 13.28
C VAL A 98 8.07 -0.69 12.81
N LYS A 99 8.95 -1.39 13.53
CA LYS A 99 9.31 -2.79 13.27
C LYS A 99 8.10 -3.74 13.29
N GLN A 100 7.04 -3.36 13.99
CA GLN A 100 5.80 -4.13 14.04
C GLN A 100 4.94 -3.96 12.76
N PHE A 101 5.29 -3.01 11.88
CA PHE A 101 4.54 -2.72 10.68
C PHE A 101 5.10 -3.53 9.50
N THR A 102 4.82 -4.82 9.51
CA THR A 102 5.22 -5.75 8.47
C THR A 102 4.02 -6.59 7.99
N LEU A 103 4.06 -7.02 6.73
CA LEU A 103 3.12 -7.98 6.14
C LEU A 103 3.65 -9.43 6.21
N ALA A 104 4.83 -9.65 6.80
CA ALA A 104 5.36 -10.99 7.04
C ALA A 104 4.40 -11.81 7.92
N GLY A 105 4.04 -13.01 7.48
CA GLY A 105 3.06 -13.87 8.16
C GLY A 105 1.62 -13.35 8.15
N VAL A 106 1.35 -12.33 7.31
CA VAL A 106 0.02 -11.71 7.16
C VAL A 106 -0.43 -11.70 5.70
N ALA A 107 0.47 -11.40 4.76
CA ALA A 107 0.14 -11.30 3.33
C ALA A 107 -0.43 -12.61 2.75
N ASP A 108 0.03 -13.74 3.26
CA ASP A 108 -0.44 -15.07 2.88
C ASP A 108 -1.92 -15.36 3.22
N ARG A 109 -2.55 -14.52 4.06
CA ARG A 109 -3.98 -14.63 4.40
C ARG A 109 -4.89 -13.98 3.34
N ILE A 110 -4.38 -13.08 2.54
CA ILE A 110 -5.15 -12.38 1.50
C ILE A 110 -5.57 -13.40 0.43
N ARG A 111 -6.87 -13.53 0.18
CA ARG A 111 -7.45 -14.47 -0.78
C ARG A 111 -8.18 -13.80 -1.94
N CYS A 112 -8.66 -12.58 -1.75
CA CYS A 112 -9.31 -11.83 -2.82
C CYS A 112 -8.34 -11.50 -3.96
N PRO A 113 -8.82 -11.23 -5.17
CA PRO A 113 -8.02 -10.66 -6.25
C PRO A 113 -7.13 -9.51 -5.76
N PHE A 114 -5.86 -9.52 -6.13
CA PHE A 114 -4.86 -8.61 -5.59
C PHE A 114 -4.05 -7.92 -6.69
N LEU A 115 -4.05 -6.59 -6.65
CA LEU A 115 -3.29 -5.77 -7.59
C LEU A 115 -2.21 -4.97 -6.87
N ILE A 116 -1.02 -4.98 -7.44
CA ILE A 116 0.10 -4.12 -7.03
C ILE A 116 0.44 -3.19 -8.21
N LEU A 117 0.53 -1.89 -7.95
CA LEU A 117 1.08 -0.93 -8.91
C LEU A 117 2.40 -0.39 -8.39
N TRP A 118 3.41 -0.41 -9.26
CA TRP A 118 4.74 0.09 -8.96
C TRP A 118 5.34 0.79 -10.20
N GLY A 119 6.16 1.83 -10.00
CA GLY A 119 6.82 2.58 -11.07
C GLY A 119 8.32 2.36 -11.06
N THR A 120 8.94 2.29 -12.26
CA THR A 120 10.39 2.00 -12.42
C THR A 120 11.30 3.07 -11.81
N GLN A 121 10.80 4.31 -11.66
CA GLN A 121 11.51 5.44 -11.07
C GLN A 121 11.07 5.73 -9.61
N ASP A 122 10.35 4.79 -8.98
CA ASP A 122 9.92 4.94 -7.58
C ASP A 122 11.14 4.95 -6.64
N LYS A 123 11.49 6.15 -6.14
CA LYS A 123 12.59 6.37 -5.21
C LYS A 123 12.23 6.11 -3.74
N LEU A 124 10.94 5.92 -3.46
CA LEU A 124 10.44 5.73 -2.09
C LEU A 124 10.21 4.26 -1.75
N THR A 125 9.91 3.44 -2.75
CA THR A 125 9.66 2.02 -2.57
C THR A 125 10.55 1.21 -3.52
N PRO A 126 11.56 0.51 -3.02
CA PRO A 126 12.41 -0.36 -3.84
C PRO A 126 11.61 -1.43 -4.59
N ARG A 127 12.08 -1.79 -5.78
CA ARG A 127 11.45 -2.82 -6.63
C ARG A 127 11.26 -4.15 -5.89
N GLU A 128 12.21 -4.52 -5.08
CA GLU A 128 12.22 -5.76 -4.31
C GLU A 128 11.04 -5.83 -3.34
N VAL A 129 10.56 -4.69 -2.85
CA VAL A 129 9.38 -4.62 -1.96
C VAL A 129 8.11 -5.01 -2.72
N ALA A 130 7.94 -4.54 -3.96
CA ALA A 130 6.81 -4.91 -4.82
C ALA A 130 6.80 -6.41 -5.13
N HIS A 131 7.95 -6.95 -5.53
CA HIS A 131 8.10 -8.39 -5.79
C HIS A 131 7.88 -9.22 -4.52
N ARG A 132 8.45 -8.81 -3.39
CA ARG A 132 8.28 -9.51 -2.12
C ARG A 132 6.80 -9.57 -1.70
N LEU A 133 6.06 -8.48 -1.88
CA LEU A 133 4.62 -8.48 -1.62
C LEU A 133 3.90 -9.44 -2.57
N TYR A 134 4.19 -9.34 -3.88
CA TYR A 134 3.61 -10.22 -4.89
C TYR A 134 3.84 -11.69 -4.57
N ASP A 135 5.06 -12.09 -4.22
CA ASP A 135 5.40 -13.48 -3.95
C ASP A 135 4.69 -14.03 -2.70
N ASN A 136 4.51 -13.19 -1.68
CA ASN A 136 3.97 -13.62 -0.38
C ASN A 136 2.45 -13.48 -0.26
N VAL A 137 1.76 -12.77 -1.15
CA VAL A 137 0.30 -12.71 -1.14
C VAL A 137 -0.31 -14.07 -1.45
N GLY A 138 -1.25 -14.51 -0.61
CA GLY A 138 -1.90 -15.81 -0.73
C GLY A 138 -2.99 -15.91 -1.80
N SER A 139 -3.36 -14.81 -2.45
CA SER A 139 -4.29 -14.80 -3.58
C SER A 139 -3.73 -15.59 -4.77
N LYS A 140 -4.58 -16.33 -5.44
CA LYS A 140 -4.26 -17.02 -6.72
C LYS A 140 -4.46 -16.10 -7.91
N ASP A 141 -5.33 -15.09 -7.80
CA ASP A 141 -5.54 -14.03 -8.79
C ASP A 141 -4.77 -12.78 -8.33
N LYS A 142 -3.51 -12.68 -8.72
CA LYS A 142 -2.66 -11.56 -8.35
C LYS A 142 -1.92 -10.99 -9.55
N THR A 143 -1.86 -9.66 -9.61
CA THR A 143 -1.24 -8.90 -10.68
C THR A 143 -0.21 -7.94 -10.09
N LEU A 144 0.98 -7.88 -10.67
CA LEU A 144 1.96 -6.83 -10.46
C LEU A 144 2.06 -6.03 -11.77
N LYS A 145 1.50 -4.83 -11.80
CA LYS A 145 1.68 -3.88 -12.90
C LYS A 145 2.85 -2.97 -12.58
N ILE A 146 3.82 -2.98 -13.46
CA ILE A 146 4.97 -2.09 -13.44
C ILE A 146 4.76 -1.05 -14.53
N PHE A 147 4.83 0.23 -14.17
CA PHE A 147 4.82 1.35 -15.10
C PHE A 147 6.25 1.83 -15.35
N ASP A 148 6.56 2.11 -16.58
CA ASP A 148 7.84 2.69 -17.00
C ASP A 148 7.66 4.10 -17.56
N GLU A 149 8.76 4.68 -18.04
CA GLU A 149 8.78 6.04 -18.59
C GLU A 149 8.07 6.12 -19.94
N ASP A 150 8.06 5.05 -20.72
CA ASP A 150 7.42 5.02 -22.04
C ASP A 150 5.89 5.02 -21.94
N GLU A 151 5.34 4.31 -20.95
CA GLU A 151 3.90 4.33 -20.65
C GLU A 151 3.48 5.60 -19.90
N GLY A 152 4.43 6.27 -19.22
CA GLY A 152 4.18 7.26 -18.19
C GLY A 152 3.78 6.60 -16.85
N GLY A 153 3.84 7.35 -15.76
CA GLY A 153 3.53 6.82 -14.43
C GLY A 153 4.69 6.06 -13.78
N ALA A 154 5.92 6.34 -14.17
CA ALA A 154 7.11 5.68 -13.65
C ALA A 154 7.45 6.05 -12.21
N GLU A 155 6.97 7.18 -11.71
CA GLU A 155 7.26 7.68 -10.36
C GLU A 155 6.39 7.00 -9.29
N HIS A 156 6.71 7.26 -8.02
CA HIS A 156 5.97 6.73 -6.87
C HIS A 156 4.47 7.01 -6.96
N CYS A 157 3.63 5.99 -6.89
CA CYS A 157 2.18 6.07 -7.05
C CYS A 157 1.75 6.79 -8.34
N GLN A 158 2.55 6.70 -9.40
CA GLN A 158 2.33 7.31 -10.71
C GLN A 158 2.01 8.82 -10.62
N VAL A 159 2.71 9.55 -9.71
CA VAL A 159 2.44 10.99 -9.49
C VAL A 159 2.74 11.85 -10.70
N ASP A 160 3.62 11.40 -11.57
CA ASP A 160 3.97 11.98 -12.88
C ASP A 160 2.84 11.83 -13.91
N ASN A 161 2.06 10.75 -13.85
CA ASN A 161 0.86 10.53 -14.67
C ASN A 161 -0.14 9.63 -13.93
N ARG A 162 -0.87 10.20 -12.97
CA ARG A 162 -1.80 9.44 -12.13
C ARG A 162 -2.95 8.80 -12.91
N GLN A 163 -3.28 9.37 -14.07
CA GLN A 163 -4.38 8.86 -14.90
C GLN A 163 -4.13 7.42 -15.35
N VAL A 164 -2.91 7.10 -15.81
CA VAL A 164 -2.60 5.73 -16.29
C VAL A 164 -2.78 4.68 -15.18
N GLY A 165 -2.40 5.02 -13.94
CA GLY A 165 -2.62 4.14 -12.79
C GLY A 165 -4.11 3.98 -12.47
N THR A 166 -4.87 5.08 -12.52
CA THR A 166 -6.32 5.06 -12.27
C THR A 166 -7.05 4.24 -13.32
N ASP A 167 -6.77 4.46 -14.59
CA ASP A 167 -7.41 3.74 -15.69
C ASP A 167 -7.12 2.24 -15.60
N TYR A 168 -5.86 1.88 -15.34
CA TYR A 168 -5.49 0.47 -15.16
C TYR A 168 -6.25 -0.18 -14.00
N ILE A 169 -6.39 0.50 -12.86
CA ILE A 169 -7.15 0.01 -11.71
C ILE A 169 -8.62 -0.17 -12.06
N CYS A 170 -9.24 0.81 -12.72
CA CYS A 170 -10.64 0.74 -13.13
C CYS A 170 -10.90 -0.44 -14.06
N ASP A 171 -10.08 -0.61 -15.08
CA ASP A 171 -10.20 -1.73 -16.03
C ASP A 171 -9.97 -3.09 -15.35
N TRP A 172 -8.97 -3.16 -14.47
CA TRP A 172 -8.67 -4.38 -13.71
C TRP A 172 -9.80 -4.77 -12.76
N LEU A 173 -10.43 -3.80 -12.10
CA LEU A 173 -11.60 -4.01 -11.24
C LEU A 173 -12.85 -4.39 -12.07
N ALA A 174 -13.08 -3.73 -13.21
CA ALA A 174 -14.21 -4.03 -14.07
C ALA A 174 -14.21 -5.49 -14.54
N GLN A 175 -13.05 -6.02 -14.90
CA GLN A 175 -12.90 -7.43 -15.31
C GLN A 175 -13.23 -8.44 -14.20
N ARG A 176 -13.25 -8.05 -12.94
CA ARG A 176 -13.41 -8.93 -11.77
C ARG A 176 -14.69 -8.70 -10.99
N LEU A 177 -15.23 -7.50 -11.05
CA LEU A 177 -16.36 -7.09 -10.23
C LEU A 177 -17.62 -6.76 -11.03
N LEU A 178 -17.51 -6.63 -12.37
CA LEU A 178 -18.65 -6.39 -13.26
C LEU A 178 -18.96 -7.61 -14.12
#